data_8b3b776aad9a9735f9c9387db9642a03
#
_entry.id   8b3b776aad9a9735f9c9387db9642a03
#
_cell.length_a   1.000
_cell.length_b   1.000
_cell.length_c   1.000
_cell.angle_alpha   90.00
_cell.angle_beta   90.00
_cell.angle_gamma   90.00
#
_symmetry.space_group_name_H-M   'P 1'
#
loop_
_entity.id
_entity.type
_entity.pdbx_description
1 polymer ?
#
loop_
_entity_poly.entity_id
_entity_poly.type
_entity_poly.pdbx_seq_one_letter_code
_entity_poly.pdbx_strand_id
1 'polypeptide(L)'
;MQKLSVLLYTYVPDIVERRAPHRDEHVTLLRELHASGDCVMGGALGDPPTGAAIVFTSPEAAERFAAVDPYIAAGLVVSHQIQPWTIAVP
;
A
#
# COMPACT_ATOMS: atom_id res chain seq x y z
N MET A 1 -15.16 5.51 -17.61
CA MET A 1 -14.48 5.91 -16.36
C MET A 1 -13.27 5.03 -16.14
N GLN A 2 -12.22 5.58 -15.57
CA GLN A 2 -11.02 4.84 -15.24
C GLN A 2 -11.29 3.92 -14.05
N LYS A 3 -10.80 2.69 -14.14
CA LYS A 3 -10.84 1.74 -13.03
C LYS A 3 -9.44 1.48 -12.53
N LEU A 4 -9.26 1.61 -11.22
CA LEU A 4 -8.01 1.34 -10.53
C LEU A 4 -8.28 0.28 -9.45
N SER A 5 -7.22 -0.15 -8.79
CA SER A 5 -7.32 -1.09 -7.66
C SER A 5 -6.66 -0.45 -6.46
N VAL A 6 -7.36 -0.41 -5.34
CA VAL A 6 -6.82 0.17 -4.13
C VAL A 6 -6.54 -0.94 -3.10
N LEU A 7 -5.29 -0.96 -2.62
CA LEU A 7 -4.87 -1.82 -1.52
C LEU A 7 -4.98 -1.00 -0.24
N LEU A 8 -5.81 -1.47 0.68
CA LEU A 8 -6.05 -0.82 1.96
C LEU A 8 -5.44 -1.63 3.08
N TYR A 9 -4.62 -0.97 3.91
CA TYR A 9 -4.00 -1.58 5.09
C TYR A 9 -4.59 -1.00 6.35
N THR A 10 -4.76 -1.88 7.35
CA THR A 10 -4.92 -1.48 8.75
C THR A 10 -3.64 -1.86 9.49
N TYR A 11 -2.99 -0.89 10.13
CA TYR A 11 -1.73 -1.09 10.83
C TYR A 11 -1.92 -1.48 12.29
N VAL A 12 -0.88 -2.11 12.85
CA VAL A 12 -0.75 -2.27 14.31
C VAL A 12 -0.68 -0.90 14.99
N PRO A 13 -1.10 -0.77 16.26
CA PRO A 13 -1.13 0.54 16.95
C PRO A 13 0.23 1.23 17.06
N ASP A 14 1.32 0.46 17.16
CA ASP A 14 2.69 0.96 17.34
C ASP A 14 3.48 0.95 16.02
N ILE A 15 2.80 1.23 14.91
CA ILE A 15 3.38 1.17 13.56
C ILE A 15 4.60 2.10 13.40
N VAL A 16 4.57 3.30 13.97
CA VAL A 16 5.63 4.29 13.76
C VAL A 16 6.97 3.78 14.29
N GLU A 17 6.98 3.15 15.46
CA GLU A 17 8.19 2.55 16.03
C GLU A 17 8.59 1.28 15.31
N ARG A 18 7.62 0.40 15.05
CA ARG A 18 7.88 -0.93 14.51
C ARG A 18 8.26 -0.93 13.04
N ARG A 19 7.80 0.06 12.26
CA ARG A 19 8.11 0.12 10.83
C ARG A 19 9.55 0.55 10.54
N ALA A 20 10.24 1.19 11.49
CA ALA A 20 11.54 1.81 11.25
C ALA A 20 12.56 0.89 10.54
N PRO A 21 12.76 -0.38 10.95
CA PRO A 21 13.70 -1.26 10.25
C PRO A 21 13.25 -1.70 8.86
N HIS A 22 11.98 -1.53 8.53
CA HIS A 22 11.38 -2.04 7.27
C HIS A 22 10.98 -0.94 6.29
N ARG A 23 11.02 0.32 6.74
CA ARG A 23 10.44 1.43 6.00
C ARG A 23 11.15 1.69 4.68
N ASP A 24 12.48 1.68 4.68
CA ASP A 24 13.24 1.97 3.46
C ASP A 24 12.95 0.95 2.36
N GLU A 25 12.90 -0.33 2.69
CA GLU A 25 12.59 -1.39 1.73
C GLU A 25 11.16 -1.25 1.21
N HIS A 26 10.19 -1.01 2.10
CA HIS A 26 8.79 -0.81 1.75
C HIS A 26 8.63 0.37 0.76
N VAL A 27 9.21 1.51 1.08
CA VAL A 27 9.12 2.72 0.24
C VAL A 27 9.86 2.53 -1.08
N THR A 28 11.00 1.85 -1.08
CA THR A 28 11.76 1.56 -2.30
C THR A 28 10.94 0.71 -3.26
N LEU A 29 10.26 -0.33 -2.77
CA LEU A 29 9.37 -1.15 -3.61
C LEU A 29 8.25 -0.32 -4.22
N LEU A 30 7.63 0.56 -3.44
CA LEU A 30 6.59 1.45 -3.95
C LEU A 30 7.11 2.40 -5.03
N ARG A 31 8.30 2.97 -4.83
CA ARG A 31 8.92 3.85 -5.81
C ARG A 31 9.26 3.14 -7.11
N GLU A 32 9.72 1.91 -7.03
CA GLU A 32 10.01 1.10 -8.21
C GLU A 32 8.73 0.82 -9.00
N LEU A 33 7.65 0.46 -8.33
CA LEU A 33 6.36 0.21 -8.97
C LEU A 33 5.73 1.48 -9.52
N HIS A 34 5.95 2.61 -8.87
CA HIS A 34 5.52 3.91 -9.40
C HIS A 34 6.29 4.25 -10.67
N ALA A 35 7.59 4.02 -10.69
CA ALA A 35 8.42 4.27 -11.86
C ALA A 35 8.04 3.36 -13.04
N SER A 36 7.63 2.11 -12.77
CA SER A 36 7.19 1.18 -13.82
C SER A 36 5.77 1.45 -14.31
N GLY A 37 5.01 2.29 -13.61
CA GLY A 37 3.62 2.61 -13.94
C GLY A 37 2.57 1.71 -13.30
N ASP A 38 2.98 0.71 -12.53
CA ASP A 38 2.03 -0.20 -11.86
C ASP A 38 1.36 0.47 -10.64
N CYS A 39 2.09 1.31 -9.92
CA CYS A 39 1.57 2.05 -8.77
C CYS A 39 1.31 3.50 -9.18
N VAL A 40 0.09 3.96 -8.95
CA VAL A 40 -0.32 5.34 -9.28
C VAL A 40 0.07 6.31 -8.18
N MET A 41 -0.25 5.94 -6.94
CA MET A 41 0.06 6.72 -5.74
C MET A 41 -0.09 5.82 -4.52
N GLY A 42 0.48 6.23 -3.41
CA GLY A 42 0.32 5.52 -2.16
C GLY A 42 0.81 6.34 -0.99
N GLY A 43 0.27 6.06 0.17
CA GLY A 43 0.67 6.76 1.39
C GLY A 43 -0.06 6.29 2.62
N ALA A 44 0.34 6.83 3.75
CA ALA A 44 -0.27 6.51 5.04
C ALA A 44 -1.57 7.28 5.24
N LEU A 45 -2.52 6.63 5.90
CA LEU A 45 -3.79 7.22 6.32
C LEU A 45 -3.70 7.54 7.81
N GLY A 46 -4.15 8.74 8.16
CA GLY A 46 -4.20 9.18 9.55
C GLY A 46 -2.91 9.84 10.02
N ASP A 47 -3.03 10.64 11.08
CA ASP A 47 -1.92 11.31 11.74
C ASP A 47 -2.17 11.26 13.25
N PRO A 48 -1.48 10.35 13.99
CA PRO A 48 -0.50 9.35 13.51
C PRO A 48 -1.10 8.30 12.57
N PRO A 49 -0.28 7.61 11.78
CA PRO A 49 -0.79 6.63 10.82
C PRO A 49 -1.55 5.47 11.46
N THR A 50 -2.71 5.14 10.90
CA THR A 50 -3.52 3.99 11.31
C THR A 50 -3.63 2.94 10.20
N GLY A 51 -3.28 3.32 8.99
CA GLY A 51 -3.34 2.44 7.84
C GLY A 51 -2.68 3.07 6.64
N ALA A 52 -2.95 2.51 5.48
CA ALA A 52 -2.43 3.00 4.20
C ALA A 52 -3.43 2.78 3.08
N ALA A 53 -3.34 3.60 2.06
CA ALA A 53 -4.00 3.39 0.78
C ALA A 53 -2.95 3.44 -0.31
N ILE A 54 -2.89 2.40 -1.13
CA ILE A 54 -1.94 2.28 -2.23
C ILE A 54 -2.74 1.93 -3.49
N VAL A 55 -2.61 2.74 -4.52
CA VAL A 55 -3.42 2.64 -5.72
C VAL A 55 -2.59 2.05 -6.85
N PHE A 56 -3.10 0.98 -7.44
CA PHE A 56 -2.46 0.25 -8.53
C PHE A 56 -3.33 0.29 -9.78
N THR A 57 -2.71 0.04 -10.94
CA THR A 57 -3.40 -0.01 -12.23
C THR A 57 -4.21 -1.29 -12.42
N SER A 58 -3.91 -2.34 -11.64
CA SER A 58 -4.61 -3.62 -11.72
C SER A 58 -4.63 -4.33 -10.37
N PRO A 59 -5.62 -5.22 -10.13
CA PRO A 59 -5.62 -6.03 -8.91
C PRO A 59 -4.41 -6.97 -8.81
N GLU A 60 -3.91 -7.46 -9.95
CA GLU A 60 -2.73 -8.34 -9.98
C GLU A 60 -1.49 -7.61 -9.50
N ALA A 61 -1.31 -6.33 -9.88
CA ALA A 61 -0.20 -5.52 -9.40
C ALA A 61 -0.28 -5.31 -7.88
N ALA A 62 -1.47 -5.05 -7.36
CA ALA A 62 -1.70 -4.90 -5.93
C ALA A 62 -1.37 -6.20 -5.17
N GLU A 63 -1.82 -7.35 -5.69
CA GLU A 63 -1.54 -8.66 -5.10
C GLU A 63 -0.05 -8.96 -5.08
N ARG A 64 0.66 -8.68 -6.17
CA ARG A 64 2.11 -8.89 -6.24
C ARG A 64 2.86 -8.06 -5.22
N PHE A 65 2.47 -6.80 -5.04
CA PHE A 65 3.08 -5.94 -4.02
C PHE A 65 2.81 -6.49 -2.61
N ALA A 66 1.57 -6.82 -2.30
CA ALA A 66 1.21 -7.37 -0.98
C ALA A 66 2.00 -8.64 -0.65
N ALA A 67 2.27 -9.47 -1.65
CA ALA A 67 3.02 -10.71 -1.48
C ALA A 67 4.48 -10.50 -1.09
N VAL A 68 5.06 -9.34 -1.38
CA VAL A 68 6.49 -9.04 -1.13
C VAL A 68 6.70 -7.85 -0.19
N ASP A 69 5.63 -7.21 0.29
CA ASP A 69 5.76 -6.05 1.16
C ASP A 69 6.35 -6.45 2.51
N PRO A 70 7.51 -5.89 2.89
CA PRO A 70 8.13 -6.21 4.19
C PRO A 70 7.24 -5.83 5.38
N TYR A 71 6.32 -4.88 5.25
CA TYR A 71 5.38 -4.55 6.33
C TYR A 71 4.45 -5.73 6.64
N ILE A 72 3.94 -6.40 5.61
CA ILE A 72 3.10 -7.59 5.81
C ILE A 72 3.94 -8.73 6.40
N ALA A 73 5.12 -8.98 5.85
CA ALA A 73 6.02 -10.04 6.33
C ALA A 73 6.42 -9.85 7.80
N ALA A 74 6.58 -8.60 8.24
CA ALA A 74 6.95 -8.29 9.61
C ALA A 74 5.76 -8.25 10.59
N GLY A 75 4.54 -8.54 10.13
CA GLY A 75 3.35 -8.54 10.97
C GLY A 75 2.85 -7.16 11.38
N LEU A 76 3.16 -6.12 10.59
CA LEU A 76 2.77 -4.74 10.89
C LEU A 76 1.38 -4.38 10.36
N VAL A 77 0.82 -5.22 9.49
CA VAL A 77 -0.49 -5.04 8.88
C VAL A 77 -1.47 -6.04 9.51
N VAL A 78 -2.43 -5.54 10.25
CA VAL A 78 -3.45 -6.36 10.94
C VAL A 78 -4.39 -7.00 9.93
N SER A 79 -4.78 -6.23 8.93
CA SER A 79 -5.64 -6.69 7.85
C SER A 79 -5.38 -5.89 6.59
N HIS A 80 -5.64 -6.50 5.45
CA HIS A 80 -5.57 -5.80 4.17
C HIS A 80 -6.63 -6.31 3.22
N GLN A 81 -7.01 -5.46 2.28
CA GLN A 81 -7.97 -5.81 1.24
C GLN A 81 -7.65 -5.05 -0.03
N ILE A 82 -8.03 -5.62 -1.16
CA ILE A 82 -7.91 -5.00 -2.47
C ILE A 82 -9.32 -4.77 -2.99
N GLN A 83 -9.62 -3.52 -3.35
CA GLN A 83 -10.93 -3.16 -3.87
C GLN A 83 -10.80 -2.50 -5.24
N PRO A 84 -11.74 -2.80 -6.17
CA PRO A 84 -11.84 -2.01 -7.39
C PRO A 84 -12.31 -0.60 -7.05
N TRP A 85 -11.70 0.39 -7.71
CA TRP A 85 -12.03 1.80 -7.51
C TRP A 85 -12.36 2.41 -8.86
N THR A 86 -13.64 2.69 -9.07
CA THR A 86 -14.10 3.39 -10.26
C THR A 86 -13.99 4.88 -10.02
N ILE A 87 -13.13 5.54 -10.79
CA ILE A 87 -12.85 6.96 -10.63
C ILE A 87 -13.96 7.77 -11.31
N ALA A 88 -14.69 8.51 -10.53
CA ALA A 88 -15.73 9.43 -11.06
C ALA A 88 -15.14 10.80 -11.39
N VAL A 89 -14.25 11.31 -10.53
CA VAL A 89 -13.56 12.59 -10.70
C VAL A 89 -12.10 12.38 -10.36
N PRO A 90 -11.16 12.56 -11.32
CA PRO A 90 -9.73 12.37 -11.09
C PRO A 90 -9.09 13.47 -10.25
#